data_1fb0df7295021289636e853fbf6f91f9
#
_entry.id   1fb0df7295021289636e853fbf6f91f9
#
_cell.length_a   1.000
_cell.length_b   1.000
_cell.length_c   1.000
_cell.angle_alpha   90.00
_cell.angle_beta   90.00
_cell.angle_gamma   90.00
#
_symmetry.space_group_name_H-M   'P 1'
#
loop_
_entity.id
_entity.type
_entity.pdbx_description
1 polymer ?
#
loop_
_entity_poly.entity_id
_entity_poly.type
_entity_poly.pdbx_seq_one_letter_code
_entity_poly.pdbx_strand_id
1 'polypeptide(L)'
;TSIQKLSEKYYISKTSIVNDLKQIEEYLKKYNINLERGREGTRIIGDEVNIRNAIVSLIEDLISYKEAISKSEISNRLDKLTLNELFMQFGKDNVKLIQQIIEKSEEKLGYTIGEPYYINIITHILILIQRRRTGKVVSVKNNIGNIKICDNKVYKVCTFIAKSIKIHFNVKLPEEEITFIYQYLISSGIEFLSLKFENENLMLETNSASKQIAKEMIKLFSDILKLDLNIDKNLYKDL
;
A
#
# COMPACT_ATOMS: atom_id res chain seq x y z
N THR A 1 5.85 -22.88 11.65
CA THR A 1 6.00 -22.68 13.11
C THR A 1 5.03 -23.59 13.86
N SER A 2 5.46 -24.27 14.93
CA SER A 2 4.59 -25.12 15.73
C SER A 2 3.90 -24.35 16.87
N ILE A 3 2.72 -24.85 17.32
CA ILE A 3 1.98 -24.28 18.46
C ILE A 3 2.87 -24.25 19.72
N GLN A 4 3.69 -25.28 19.92
CA GLN A 4 4.66 -25.35 20.99
C GLN A 4 5.63 -24.18 20.97
N LYS A 5 6.29 -23.92 19.82
CA LYS A 5 7.22 -22.81 19.64
C LYS A 5 6.57 -21.45 19.84
N LEU A 6 5.30 -21.28 19.41
CA LEU A 6 4.55 -20.04 19.63
C LEU A 6 4.25 -19.84 21.13
N SER A 7 3.78 -20.91 21.81
CA SER A 7 3.52 -20.89 23.26
C SER A 7 4.75 -20.51 24.06
N GLU A 8 5.90 -21.08 23.74
CA GLU A 8 7.19 -20.78 24.38
C GLU A 8 7.66 -19.35 24.09
N LYS A 9 7.53 -18.90 22.82
CA LYS A 9 7.97 -17.56 22.39
C LYS A 9 7.19 -16.44 23.07
N TYR A 10 5.87 -16.61 23.21
CA TYR A 10 4.97 -15.57 23.71
C TYR A 10 4.57 -15.77 25.18
N TYR A 11 5.06 -16.82 25.84
CA TYR A 11 4.76 -17.15 27.23
C TYR A 11 3.26 -17.31 27.55
N ILE A 12 2.50 -17.85 26.57
CA ILE A 12 1.05 -18.10 26.70
C ILE A 12 0.71 -19.57 26.47
N SER A 13 -0.47 -19.98 26.96
CA SER A 13 -0.89 -21.39 26.87
C SER A 13 -1.08 -21.86 25.42
N LYS A 14 -0.89 -23.16 25.18
CA LYS A 14 -1.18 -23.74 23.85
C LYS A 14 -2.64 -23.55 23.44
N THR A 15 -3.57 -23.58 24.39
CA THR A 15 -4.99 -23.32 24.16
C THR A 15 -5.23 -21.90 23.69
N SER A 16 -4.58 -20.91 24.31
CA SER A 16 -4.63 -19.50 23.87
C SER A 16 -4.09 -19.35 22.45
N ILE A 17 -2.92 -19.95 22.13
CA ILE A 17 -2.37 -19.95 20.77
C ILE A 17 -3.36 -20.53 19.75
N VAL A 18 -4.06 -21.63 20.08
CA VAL A 18 -5.07 -22.22 19.18
C VAL A 18 -6.23 -21.26 18.94
N ASN A 19 -6.69 -20.55 19.95
CA ASN A 19 -7.76 -19.56 19.83
C ASN A 19 -7.31 -18.35 19.00
N ASP A 20 -6.10 -17.84 19.26
CA ASP A 20 -5.51 -16.72 18.48
C ASP A 20 -5.35 -17.11 17.00
N LEU A 21 -4.88 -18.35 16.72
CA LEU A 21 -4.76 -18.85 15.35
C LEU A 21 -6.10 -18.96 14.64
N LYS A 22 -7.23 -19.20 15.33
CA LYS A 22 -8.57 -19.13 14.71
C LYS A 22 -8.94 -17.71 14.31
N GLN A 23 -8.69 -16.73 15.19
CA GLN A 23 -8.95 -15.32 14.88
C GLN A 23 -8.09 -14.85 13.69
N ILE A 24 -6.81 -15.24 13.68
CA ILE A 24 -5.91 -14.96 12.56
C ILE A 24 -6.44 -15.61 11.26
N GLU A 25 -6.94 -16.83 11.32
CA GLU A 25 -7.52 -17.52 10.16
C GLU A 25 -8.73 -16.78 9.60
N GLU A 26 -9.62 -16.26 10.45
CA GLU A 26 -10.75 -15.42 10.06
C GLU A 26 -10.30 -14.10 9.41
N TYR A 27 -9.29 -13.45 9.97
CA TYR A 27 -8.69 -12.24 9.38
C TYR A 27 -8.11 -12.53 8.00
N LEU A 28 -7.34 -13.60 7.85
CA LEU A 28 -6.69 -13.97 6.59
C LEU A 28 -7.68 -14.33 5.48
N LYS A 29 -8.85 -14.90 5.82
CA LYS A 29 -9.92 -15.19 4.85
C LYS A 29 -10.40 -13.97 4.09
N LYS A 30 -10.40 -12.79 4.69
CA LYS A 30 -10.78 -11.51 4.04
C LYS A 30 -9.89 -11.21 2.82
N TYR A 31 -8.68 -11.75 2.83
CA TYR A 31 -7.66 -11.56 1.77
C TYR A 31 -7.49 -12.80 0.88
N ASN A 32 -8.39 -13.77 0.95
CA ASN A 32 -8.26 -15.07 0.24
C ASN A 32 -6.93 -15.78 0.59
N ILE A 33 -6.53 -15.74 1.85
CA ILE A 33 -5.33 -16.39 2.39
C ILE A 33 -5.76 -17.48 3.34
N ASN A 34 -5.09 -18.63 3.29
CA ASN A 34 -5.35 -19.78 4.14
C ASN A 34 -4.22 -20.02 5.13
N LEU A 35 -4.59 -20.56 6.30
CA LEU A 35 -3.67 -21.04 7.31
C LEU A 35 -3.59 -22.58 7.21
N GLU A 36 -2.50 -23.11 6.67
CA GLU A 36 -2.29 -24.54 6.58
C GLU A 36 -1.59 -25.07 7.83
N ARG A 37 -2.13 -26.13 8.42
CA ARG A 37 -1.58 -26.84 9.58
C ARG A 37 -1.07 -28.21 9.15
N GLY A 38 0.20 -28.47 9.32
CA GLY A 38 0.85 -29.71 8.94
C GLY A 38 1.83 -30.21 9.99
N ARG A 39 2.49 -31.35 9.71
CA ARG A 39 3.50 -31.94 10.61
C ARG A 39 4.68 -31.00 10.88
N GLU A 40 5.00 -30.12 9.96
CA GLU A 40 6.06 -29.10 10.09
C GLU A 40 5.60 -27.82 10.79
N GLY A 41 4.34 -27.77 11.25
CA GLY A 41 3.73 -26.65 11.93
C GLY A 41 2.73 -25.87 11.04
N THR A 42 2.45 -24.63 11.46
CA THR A 42 1.48 -23.76 10.80
C THR A 42 2.20 -22.81 9.82
N ARG A 43 1.65 -22.67 8.61
CA ARG A 43 2.14 -21.75 7.56
C ARG A 43 0.98 -21.06 6.86
N ILE A 44 1.27 -19.88 6.32
CA ILE A 44 0.34 -19.06 5.54
C ILE A 44 0.50 -19.44 4.07
N ILE A 45 -0.62 -19.71 3.39
CA ILE A 45 -0.69 -20.04 1.96
C ILE A 45 -1.67 -19.10 1.29
N GLY A 46 -1.25 -18.50 0.18
CA GLY A 46 -2.04 -17.58 -0.63
C GLY A 46 -1.19 -16.92 -1.69
N ASP A 47 -1.84 -16.17 -2.56
CA ASP A 47 -1.14 -15.34 -3.53
C ASP A 47 -0.31 -14.26 -2.84
N GLU A 48 0.89 -14.02 -3.36
CA GLU A 48 1.83 -13.06 -2.78
C GLU A 48 1.26 -11.63 -2.70
N VAL A 49 0.44 -11.24 -3.68
CA VAL A 49 -0.26 -9.93 -3.66
C VAL A 49 -1.21 -9.86 -2.47
N ASN A 50 -2.03 -10.89 -2.27
CA ASN A 50 -2.97 -10.97 -1.17
C ASN A 50 -2.26 -10.94 0.20
N ILE A 51 -1.13 -11.67 0.31
CA ILE A 51 -0.31 -11.68 1.53
C ILE A 51 0.24 -10.29 1.81
N ARG A 52 0.74 -9.56 0.80
CA ARG A 52 1.23 -8.19 0.97
C ARG A 52 0.11 -7.23 1.40
N ASN A 53 -1.05 -7.31 0.77
CA ASN A 53 -2.21 -6.49 1.13
C ASN A 53 -2.66 -6.74 2.58
N ALA A 54 -2.68 -7.99 3.02
CA ALA A 54 -2.98 -8.32 4.42
C ALA A 54 -1.95 -7.74 5.40
N ILE A 55 -0.66 -7.72 5.05
CA ILE A 55 0.40 -7.13 5.88
C ILE A 55 0.23 -5.61 5.95
N VAL A 56 -0.05 -4.94 4.81
CA VAL A 56 -0.31 -3.49 4.78
C VAL A 56 -1.47 -3.14 5.70
N SER A 57 -2.62 -3.79 5.51
CA SER A 57 -3.81 -3.54 6.33
C SER A 57 -3.55 -3.79 7.82
N LEU A 58 -2.79 -4.82 8.18
CA LEU A 58 -2.42 -5.06 9.58
C LEU A 58 -1.56 -3.93 10.16
N ILE A 59 -0.64 -3.37 9.38
CA ILE A 59 0.17 -2.22 9.81
C ILE A 59 -0.70 -0.99 9.98
N GLU A 60 -1.62 -0.71 9.04
CA GLU A 60 -2.57 0.39 9.13
C GLU A 60 -3.48 0.26 10.37
N ASP A 61 -4.01 -0.94 10.63
CA ASP A 61 -4.82 -1.23 11.83
C ASP A 61 -4.01 -0.98 13.12
N LEU A 62 -2.73 -1.38 13.16
CA LEU A 62 -1.85 -1.14 14.31
C LEU A 62 -1.56 0.33 14.53
N ILE A 63 -1.35 1.11 13.47
CA ILE A 63 -1.14 2.56 13.52
C ILE A 63 -2.41 3.22 14.08
N SER A 64 -3.57 2.96 13.47
CA SER A 64 -4.85 3.54 13.88
C SER A 64 -5.22 3.20 15.35
N TYR A 65 -4.95 1.97 15.80
CA TYR A 65 -5.14 1.57 17.18
C TYR A 65 -4.27 2.38 18.16
N LYS A 66 -3.00 2.62 17.79
CA LYS A 66 -2.07 3.40 18.62
C LYS A 66 -2.42 4.89 18.63
N GLU A 67 -2.86 5.46 17.51
CA GLU A 67 -3.34 6.84 17.43
C GLU A 67 -4.57 7.07 18.31
N ALA A 68 -5.50 6.12 18.38
CA ALA A 68 -6.67 6.19 19.24
C ALA A 68 -6.31 6.24 20.74
N ILE A 69 -5.15 5.69 21.14
CA ILE A 69 -4.67 5.65 22.53
C ILE A 69 -3.78 6.87 22.85
N SER A 70 -3.09 7.44 21.87
CA SER A 70 -2.08 8.49 22.05
C SER A 70 -2.56 9.81 21.42
N LYS A 71 -2.83 10.80 22.27
CA LYS A 71 -2.94 12.20 21.83
C LYS A 71 -1.54 12.78 21.66
N SER A 72 -0.87 12.57 20.52
CA SER A 72 0.46 13.13 20.29
C SER A 72 0.48 14.17 19.19
N GLU A 73 1.29 15.22 19.41
CA GLU A 73 1.50 16.33 18.49
C GLU A 73 2.18 15.87 17.19
N ILE A 74 1.66 16.36 16.07
CA ILE A 74 2.16 16.10 14.73
C ILE A 74 3.38 17.02 14.50
N SER A 75 4.58 16.43 14.34
CA SER A 75 5.79 17.22 14.07
C SER A 75 6.60 16.82 12.84
N ASN A 76 6.23 15.74 12.15
CA ASN A 76 6.91 15.28 10.93
C ASN A 76 5.89 14.76 9.91
N ARG A 77 6.29 14.67 8.64
CA ARG A 77 5.51 14.14 7.52
C ARG A 77 4.92 12.74 7.78
N LEU A 78 5.62 11.90 8.56
CA LEU A 78 5.04 10.75 9.23
C LEU A 78 5.01 11.07 10.73
N ASP A 79 3.86 10.88 11.35
CA ASP A 79 3.75 11.01 12.80
C ASP A 79 4.69 10.03 13.53
N LYS A 80 5.01 10.35 14.77
CA LYS A 80 5.98 9.58 15.55
C LYS A 80 5.57 8.14 15.79
N LEU A 81 4.26 7.85 15.86
CA LEU A 81 3.75 6.51 16.11
C LEU A 81 3.90 5.64 14.87
N THR A 82 3.52 6.17 13.71
CA THR A 82 3.70 5.52 12.41
C THR A 82 5.17 5.20 12.15
N LEU A 83 6.08 6.18 12.36
CA LEU A 83 7.52 5.95 12.22
C LEU A 83 8.03 4.86 13.16
N ASN A 84 7.61 4.87 14.44
CA ASN A 84 8.04 3.86 15.39
C ASN A 84 7.57 2.47 14.99
N GLU A 85 6.33 2.34 14.46
CA GLU A 85 5.84 1.04 13.99
C GLU A 85 6.65 0.53 12.80
N LEU A 86 6.87 1.38 11.81
CA LEU A 86 7.72 1.01 10.66
C LEU A 86 9.15 0.66 11.09
N PHE A 87 9.73 1.39 12.07
CA PHE A 87 11.05 1.07 12.61
C PHE A 87 11.09 -0.29 13.31
N MET A 88 10.04 -0.65 14.06
CA MET A 88 9.95 -1.95 14.73
C MET A 88 9.82 -3.09 13.72
N GLN A 89 9.01 -2.91 12.66
CA GLN A 89 8.74 -3.96 11.67
C GLN A 89 9.88 -4.14 10.67
N PHE A 90 10.51 -3.07 10.21
CA PHE A 90 11.44 -3.08 9.08
C PHE A 90 12.87 -2.65 9.42
N GLY A 91 13.08 -2.12 10.62
CA GLY A 91 14.36 -1.56 11.06
C GLY A 91 14.53 -0.09 10.67
N LYS A 92 15.07 0.71 11.59
CA LYS A 92 15.21 2.16 11.46
C LYS A 92 15.99 2.59 10.23
N ASP A 93 17.10 1.92 9.92
CA ASP A 93 17.96 2.29 8.80
C ASP A 93 17.29 2.02 7.46
N ASN A 94 16.57 0.91 7.33
CA ASN A 94 15.82 0.58 6.12
C ASN A 94 14.72 1.62 5.85
N VAL A 95 13.95 2.00 6.88
CA VAL A 95 12.88 3.01 6.74
C VAL A 95 13.46 4.35 6.32
N LYS A 96 14.49 4.85 7.02
CA LYS A 96 15.15 6.12 6.68
C LYS A 96 15.69 6.13 5.26
N LEU A 97 16.28 5.03 4.82
CA LEU A 97 16.83 4.92 3.48
C LEU A 97 15.73 4.96 2.40
N ILE A 98 14.58 4.30 2.64
CA ILE A 98 13.44 4.40 1.74
C ILE A 98 12.86 5.82 1.72
N GLN A 99 12.72 6.48 2.87
CA GLN A 99 12.32 7.90 2.92
C GLN A 99 13.21 8.77 2.05
N GLN A 100 14.54 8.64 2.15
CA GLN A 100 15.49 9.39 1.31
C GLN A 100 15.36 9.08 -0.19
N ILE A 101 15.07 7.82 -0.55
CA ILE A 101 14.83 7.45 -1.95
C ILE A 101 13.55 8.11 -2.46
N ILE A 102 12.49 8.15 -1.64
CA ILE A 102 11.22 8.80 -2.02
C ILE A 102 11.39 10.31 -2.11
N GLU A 103 12.07 10.97 -1.17
CA GLU A 103 12.38 12.39 -1.22
C GLU A 103 13.11 12.79 -2.52
N LYS A 104 14.14 12.03 -2.90
CA LYS A 104 14.83 12.23 -4.20
C LYS A 104 13.95 11.94 -5.40
N SER A 105 12.97 11.08 -5.25
CA SER A 105 11.99 10.79 -6.29
C SER A 105 11.03 11.95 -6.48
N GLU A 106 10.61 12.61 -5.42
CA GLU A 106 9.78 13.82 -5.44
C GLU A 106 10.49 14.99 -6.12
N GLU A 107 11.78 15.18 -5.84
CA GLU A 107 12.60 16.17 -6.56
C GLU A 107 12.58 15.93 -8.07
N LYS A 108 12.66 14.67 -8.51
CA LYS A 108 12.62 14.30 -9.92
C LYS A 108 11.21 14.41 -10.53
N LEU A 109 10.18 14.14 -9.77
CA LEU A 109 8.78 14.32 -10.17
C LEU A 109 8.44 15.80 -10.29
N GLY A 110 9.00 16.65 -9.42
CA GLY A 110 8.68 18.07 -9.31
C GLY A 110 7.43 18.36 -8.48
N TYR A 111 6.96 17.38 -7.72
CA TYR A 111 5.86 17.52 -6.76
C TYR A 111 6.07 16.61 -5.55
N THR A 112 5.41 16.95 -4.46
CA THR A 112 5.42 16.19 -3.20
C THR A 112 4.28 15.19 -3.21
N ILE A 113 4.57 13.95 -2.83
CA ILE A 113 3.54 12.91 -2.69
C ILE A 113 2.74 13.19 -1.42
N GLY A 114 1.44 13.45 -1.54
CA GLY A 114 0.55 13.70 -0.40
C GLY A 114 0.24 12.46 0.44
N GLU A 115 -0.32 12.66 1.65
CA GLU A 115 -0.92 11.57 2.41
C GLU A 115 -2.31 11.25 1.82
N PRO A 116 -2.74 9.98 1.78
CA PRO A 116 -2.08 8.80 2.37
C PRO A 116 -1.05 8.11 1.45
N TYR A 117 -0.81 8.60 0.24
CA TYR A 117 0.05 7.93 -0.75
C TYR A 117 1.51 7.82 -0.30
N TYR A 118 2.01 8.81 0.47
CA TYR A 118 3.39 8.81 0.95
C TYR A 118 3.66 7.63 1.91
N ILE A 119 2.81 7.45 2.93
CA ILE A 119 2.95 6.32 3.85
C ILE A 119 2.75 4.99 3.13
N ASN A 120 1.77 4.93 2.24
CA ASN A 120 1.45 3.71 1.52
C ASN A 120 2.62 3.26 0.63
N ILE A 121 3.23 4.14 -0.16
CA ILE A 121 4.35 3.77 -1.02
C ILE A 121 5.57 3.33 -0.21
N ILE A 122 5.88 3.98 0.92
CA ILE A 122 6.98 3.58 1.80
C ILE A 122 6.71 2.18 2.37
N THR A 123 5.52 1.95 2.92
CA THR A 123 5.13 0.66 3.51
C THR A 123 5.18 -0.47 2.48
N HIS A 124 4.62 -0.25 1.30
CA HIS A 124 4.64 -1.25 0.23
C HIS A 124 6.06 -1.58 -0.24
N ILE A 125 6.94 -0.59 -0.40
CA ILE A 125 8.34 -0.83 -0.79
C ILE A 125 9.07 -1.61 0.30
N LEU A 126 8.87 -1.30 1.57
CA LEU A 126 9.49 -2.01 2.69
C LEU A 126 9.03 -3.48 2.73
N ILE A 127 7.73 -3.73 2.61
CA ILE A 127 7.17 -5.10 2.52
C ILE A 127 7.75 -5.83 1.32
N LEU A 128 7.78 -5.20 0.15
CA LEU A 128 8.34 -5.77 -1.07
C LEU A 128 9.78 -6.21 -0.88
N ILE A 129 10.63 -5.36 -0.30
CA ILE A 129 12.03 -5.67 -0.04
C ILE A 129 12.15 -6.86 0.92
N GLN A 130 11.39 -6.87 2.02
CA GLN A 130 11.39 -7.94 3.00
C GLN A 130 10.94 -9.28 2.38
N ARG A 131 9.87 -9.26 1.60
CA ARG A 131 9.32 -10.44 0.94
C ARG A 131 10.27 -10.98 -0.12
N ARG A 132 10.88 -10.12 -0.91
CA ARG A 132 11.89 -10.52 -1.93
C ARG A 132 13.14 -11.12 -1.31
N ARG A 133 13.62 -10.62 -0.18
CA ARG A 133 14.76 -11.21 0.57
C ARG A 133 14.46 -12.63 1.06
N THR A 134 13.20 -12.95 1.30
CA THR A 134 12.76 -14.31 1.68
C THR A 134 12.40 -15.20 0.49
N GLY A 135 12.76 -14.79 -0.75
CA GLY A 135 12.49 -15.55 -1.97
C GLY A 135 11.04 -15.54 -2.45
N LYS A 136 10.18 -14.68 -1.87
CA LYS A 136 8.79 -14.56 -2.28
C LYS A 136 8.66 -13.63 -3.47
N VAL A 137 7.97 -14.08 -4.51
CA VAL A 137 7.80 -13.38 -5.80
C VAL A 137 6.31 -13.31 -6.12
N VAL A 138 5.85 -12.16 -6.60
CA VAL A 138 4.51 -12.06 -7.21
C VAL A 138 4.51 -12.93 -8.46
N SER A 139 3.63 -13.92 -8.51
CA SER A 139 3.43 -14.73 -9.70
C SER A 139 2.47 -14.00 -10.64
N VAL A 140 2.95 -13.70 -11.84
CA VAL A 140 2.28 -12.85 -12.86
C VAL A 140 1.02 -13.50 -13.45
N LYS A 141 0.45 -14.55 -12.85
CA LYS A 141 -0.68 -15.30 -13.45
C LYS A 141 -1.99 -14.52 -13.51
N ASN A 142 -2.16 -13.41 -12.80
CA ASN A 142 -3.44 -12.70 -12.79
C ASN A 142 -3.25 -11.17 -12.89
N ASN A 143 -3.56 -10.63 -14.06
CA ASN A 143 -4.14 -9.30 -14.27
C ASN A 143 -3.39 -8.04 -13.80
N ILE A 144 -2.06 -7.97 -13.95
CA ILE A 144 -1.53 -6.68 -14.33
C ILE A 144 -1.86 -6.56 -15.83
N GLY A 145 -3.10 -6.12 -16.12
CA GLY A 145 -3.50 -5.79 -17.47
C GLY A 145 -2.42 -4.90 -18.07
N ASN A 146 -2.23 -4.94 -19.39
CA ASN A 146 -1.28 -4.12 -20.11
C ASN A 146 -1.44 -2.64 -19.69
N ILE A 147 -0.83 -2.25 -18.57
CA ILE A 147 -0.85 -0.86 -18.11
C ILE A 147 -0.02 -0.11 -19.11
N LYS A 148 -0.71 0.65 -19.93
CA LYS A 148 -0.06 1.53 -20.88
C LYS A 148 0.69 2.59 -20.08
N ILE A 149 2.01 2.58 -20.16
CA ILE A 149 2.84 3.63 -19.57
C ILE A 149 2.57 4.90 -20.36
N CYS A 150 1.79 5.80 -19.77
CA CYS A 150 1.38 7.06 -20.39
C CYS A 150 2.35 8.20 -20.07
N ASP A 151 3.03 8.16 -18.90
CA ASP A 151 3.97 9.18 -18.48
C ASP A 151 5.40 8.64 -18.36
N ASN A 152 6.22 9.01 -19.35
CA ASN A 152 7.64 8.65 -19.39
C ASN A 152 8.45 9.25 -18.24
N LYS A 153 8.06 10.41 -17.68
CA LYS A 153 8.78 11.04 -16.56
C LYS A 153 8.56 10.23 -15.29
N VAL A 154 7.33 9.90 -14.97
CA VAL A 154 6.99 9.07 -13.80
C VAL A 154 7.64 7.69 -13.92
N TYR A 155 7.61 7.06 -15.09
CA TYR A 155 8.26 5.77 -15.29
C TYR A 155 9.79 5.80 -15.09
N LYS A 156 10.46 6.88 -15.52
CA LYS A 156 11.89 7.09 -15.23
C LYS A 156 12.17 7.20 -13.73
N VAL A 157 11.25 7.81 -12.97
CA VAL A 157 11.35 7.86 -11.50
C VAL A 157 11.15 6.48 -10.89
N CYS A 158 10.21 5.67 -11.38
CA CYS A 158 10.05 4.28 -10.94
C CYS A 158 11.32 3.45 -11.17
N THR A 159 11.95 3.61 -12.34
CA THR A 159 13.23 2.95 -12.62
C THR A 159 14.37 3.45 -11.74
N PHE A 160 14.38 4.73 -11.36
CA PHE A 160 15.32 5.26 -10.37
C PHE A 160 15.11 4.62 -8.99
N ILE A 161 13.86 4.51 -8.52
CA ILE A 161 13.53 3.81 -7.25
C ILE A 161 14.02 2.36 -7.31
N ALA A 162 13.71 1.63 -8.38
CA ALA A 162 14.13 0.24 -8.56
C ALA A 162 15.66 0.06 -8.56
N LYS A 163 16.40 0.97 -9.21
CA LYS A 163 17.87 0.99 -9.20
C LYS A 163 18.42 1.28 -7.81
N SER A 164 17.84 2.24 -7.09
CA SER A 164 18.24 2.58 -5.73
C SER A 164 18.01 1.40 -4.78
N ILE A 165 16.88 0.71 -4.89
CA ILE A 165 16.61 -0.51 -4.12
C ILE A 165 17.63 -1.60 -4.43
N LYS A 166 17.98 -1.80 -5.70
CA LYS A 166 19.01 -2.77 -6.08
C LYS A 166 20.36 -2.44 -5.45
N ILE A 167 20.76 -1.18 -5.46
CA ILE A 167 22.07 -0.73 -4.93
C ILE A 167 22.14 -0.89 -3.41
N HIS A 168 21.12 -0.42 -2.70
CA HIS A 168 21.17 -0.31 -1.24
C HIS A 168 20.69 -1.58 -0.51
N PHE A 169 19.76 -2.32 -1.11
CA PHE A 169 19.16 -3.51 -0.49
C PHE A 169 19.57 -4.82 -1.14
N ASN A 170 20.30 -4.76 -2.26
CA ASN A 170 20.65 -5.92 -3.09
C ASN A 170 19.42 -6.71 -3.56
N VAL A 171 18.31 -6.03 -3.83
CA VAL A 171 17.05 -6.60 -4.30
C VAL A 171 16.77 -6.08 -5.70
N LYS A 172 16.75 -6.99 -6.69
CA LYS A 172 16.33 -6.65 -8.06
C LYS A 172 14.81 -6.71 -8.16
N LEU A 173 14.20 -5.63 -8.61
CA LEU A 173 12.76 -5.57 -8.89
C LEU A 173 12.50 -6.01 -10.34
N PRO A 174 11.57 -6.93 -10.58
CA PRO A 174 11.06 -7.23 -11.92
C PRO A 174 10.12 -6.13 -12.39
N GLU A 175 9.76 -6.16 -13.67
CA GLU A 175 8.96 -5.13 -14.35
C GLU A 175 7.58 -4.94 -13.68
N GLU A 176 6.99 -6.01 -13.22
CA GLU A 176 5.67 -6.00 -12.56
C GLU A 176 5.68 -5.17 -11.28
N GLU A 177 6.76 -5.24 -10.52
CA GLU A 177 6.92 -4.46 -9.29
C GLU A 177 7.18 -2.97 -9.61
N ILE A 178 7.89 -2.70 -10.69
CA ILE A 178 8.11 -1.33 -11.19
C ILE A 178 6.77 -0.72 -11.65
N THR A 179 5.96 -1.50 -12.34
CA THR A 179 4.61 -1.11 -12.78
C THR A 179 3.70 -0.82 -11.59
N PHE A 180 3.81 -1.59 -10.51
CA PHE A 180 3.06 -1.35 -9.29
C PHE A 180 3.44 0.00 -8.63
N ILE A 181 4.75 0.29 -8.52
CA ILE A 181 5.23 1.59 -8.05
C ILE A 181 4.73 2.72 -8.95
N TYR A 182 4.71 2.50 -10.28
CA TYR A 182 4.19 3.46 -11.24
C TYR A 182 2.73 3.83 -10.97
N GLN A 183 1.87 2.85 -10.69
CA GLN A 183 0.47 3.09 -10.34
C GLN A 183 0.32 4.00 -9.12
N TYR A 184 1.09 3.76 -8.05
CA TYR A 184 1.09 4.60 -6.86
C TYR A 184 1.51 6.05 -7.17
N LEU A 185 2.57 6.23 -7.94
CA LEU A 185 3.05 7.56 -8.29
C LEU A 185 2.09 8.32 -9.20
N ILE A 186 1.45 7.64 -10.15
CA ILE A 186 0.42 8.27 -11.00
C ILE A 186 -0.78 8.68 -10.16
N SER A 187 -1.27 7.82 -9.26
CA SER A 187 -2.42 8.14 -8.39
C SER A 187 -2.13 9.35 -7.50
N SER A 188 -0.95 9.43 -6.89
CA SER A 188 -0.53 10.60 -6.10
C SER A 188 -0.36 11.87 -6.93
N GLY A 189 0.07 11.74 -8.19
CA GLY A 189 0.25 12.86 -9.12
C GLY A 189 -1.08 13.44 -9.60
N ILE A 190 -2.09 12.62 -9.78
CA ILE A 190 -3.44 13.07 -10.14
C ILE A 190 -4.02 13.95 -9.04
N GLU A 191 -3.89 13.56 -7.77
CA GLU A 191 -4.35 14.36 -6.64
C GLU A 191 -3.63 15.71 -6.57
N PHE A 192 -2.30 15.72 -6.73
CA PHE A 192 -1.53 16.96 -6.78
C PHE A 192 -1.99 17.90 -7.91
N LEU A 193 -2.27 17.36 -9.09
CA LEU A 193 -2.76 18.12 -10.23
C LEU A 193 -4.16 18.67 -9.95
N SER A 194 -5.07 17.88 -9.37
CA SER A 194 -6.42 18.35 -9.03
C SER A 194 -6.39 19.56 -8.08
N LEU A 195 -5.60 19.48 -7.00
CA LEU A 195 -5.43 20.58 -6.05
C LEU A 195 -4.80 21.83 -6.69
N LYS A 196 -3.87 21.65 -7.62
CA LYS A 196 -3.25 22.78 -8.34
C LYS A 196 -4.25 23.46 -9.28
N PHE A 197 -5.09 22.69 -9.97
CA PHE A 197 -6.10 23.22 -10.88
C PHE A 197 -7.26 23.92 -10.16
N GLU A 198 -7.64 23.47 -8.97
CA GLU A 198 -8.60 24.19 -8.13
C GLU A 198 -8.12 25.60 -7.79
N ASN A 199 -6.82 25.75 -7.54
CA ASN A 199 -6.20 27.06 -7.21
C ASN A 199 -5.99 27.96 -8.45
N GLU A 200 -5.85 27.41 -9.64
CA GLU A 200 -5.52 28.15 -10.87
C GLU A 200 -6.71 28.35 -11.83
N ASN A 201 -7.94 27.88 -11.50
CA ASN A 201 -9.13 27.91 -12.37
C ASN A 201 -8.91 27.33 -13.79
N LEU A 202 -7.91 26.49 -13.96
CA LEU A 202 -7.61 25.84 -15.23
C LEU A 202 -8.43 24.57 -15.36
N MET A 203 -9.53 24.62 -16.14
CA MET A 203 -10.25 23.42 -16.55
C MET A 203 -9.34 22.56 -17.41
N LEU A 204 -8.87 21.44 -16.87
CA LEU A 204 -8.35 20.36 -17.71
C LEU A 204 -9.46 19.88 -18.64
N GLU A 205 -9.18 19.80 -19.94
CA GLU A 205 -9.95 18.98 -20.86
C GLU A 205 -9.74 17.50 -20.45
N THR A 206 -10.52 17.07 -19.44
CA THR A 206 -10.58 15.65 -19.09
C THR A 206 -11.09 14.90 -20.30
N ASN A 207 -10.41 13.81 -20.66
CA ASN A 207 -10.78 12.95 -21.77
C ASN A 207 -12.28 12.59 -21.66
N SER A 208 -13.01 12.68 -22.77
CA SER A 208 -14.45 12.38 -22.82
C SER A 208 -14.80 10.99 -22.25
N ALA A 209 -13.90 10.02 -22.37
CA ALA A 209 -14.04 8.68 -21.81
C ALA A 209 -14.03 8.67 -20.26
N SER A 210 -13.16 9.44 -19.62
CA SER A 210 -13.10 9.54 -18.15
C SER A 210 -14.37 10.19 -17.59
N LYS A 211 -14.88 11.23 -18.26
CA LYS A 211 -16.16 11.87 -17.89
C LYS A 211 -17.35 10.90 -18.00
N GLN A 212 -17.33 10.05 -19.02
CA GLN A 212 -18.36 9.04 -19.22
C GLN A 212 -18.33 8.00 -18.08
N ILE A 213 -17.14 7.50 -17.76
CA ILE A 213 -16.94 6.52 -16.67
C ILE A 213 -17.40 7.10 -15.33
N ALA A 214 -16.99 8.32 -14.97
CA ALA A 214 -17.41 8.98 -13.75
C ALA A 214 -18.94 9.09 -13.64
N LYS A 215 -19.63 9.49 -14.72
CA LYS A 215 -21.10 9.54 -14.75
C LYS A 215 -21.74 8.17 -14.58
N GLU A 216 -21.22 7.14 -15.21
CA GLU A 216 -21.72 5.77 -15.09
C GLU A 216 -21.52 5.22 -13.68
N MET A 217 -20.39 5.53 -13.03
CA MET A 217 -20.12 5.19 -11.64
C MET A 217 -21.11 5.87 -10.68
N ILE A 218 -21.30 7.19 -10.80
CA ILE A 218 -22.27 7.94 -9.98
C ILE A 218 -23.66 7.34 -10.12
N LYS A 219 -24.09 7.04 -11.35
CA LYS A 219 -25.39 6.42 -11.62
C LYS A 219 -25.50 5.05 -10.96
N LEU A 220 -24.50 4.19 -11.12
CA LEU A 220 -24.46 2.85 -10.53
C LEU A 220 -24.55 2.90 -9.01
N PHE A 221 -23.77 3.78 -8.37
CA PHE A 221 -23.84 3.96 -6.91
C PHE A 221 -25.15 4.55 -6.45
N SER A 222 -25.72 5.50 -7.19
CA SER A 222 -27.07 6.04 -6.90
C SER A 222 -28.11 4.93 -6.92
N ASP A 223 -28.07 4.04 -7.90
CA ASP A 223 -29.01 2.92 -8.03
C ASP A 223 -28.83 1.89 -6.91
N ILE A 224 -27.59 1.57 -6.53
CA ILE A 224 -27.28 0.61 -5.46
C ILE A 224 -27.68 1.16 -4.08
N LEU A 225 -27.33 2.40 -3.80
CA LEU A 225 -27.57 3.05 -2.49
C LEU A 225 -28.99 3.61 -2.36
N LYS A 226 -29.75 3.67 -3.46
CA LYS A 226 -31.07 4.33 -3.55
C LYS A 226 -31.02 5.79 -3.06
N LEU A 227 -29.92 6.47 -3.34
CA LEU A 227 -29.66 7.88 -3.03
C LEU A 227 -29.39 8.63 -4.34
N ASP A 228 -29.91 9.84 -4.47
CA ASP A 228 -29.55 10.69 -5.61
C ASP A 228 -28.22 11.39 -5.34
N LEU A 229 -27.14 10.75 -5.79
CA LEU A 229 -25.77 11.27 -5.64
C LEU A 229 -25.45 12.43 -6.60
N ASN A 230 -26.34 12.75 -7.57
CA ASN A 230 -26.17 13.92 -8.44
C ASN A 230 -26.36 15.25 -7.70
N ILE A 231 -26.88 15.22 -6.48
CA ILE A 231 -27.05 16.40 -5.62
C ILE A 231 -25.68 16.97 -5.22
N ASP A 232 -24.66 16.10 -5.07
CA ASP A 232 -23.29 16.54 -4.77
C ASP A 232 -22.56 16.94 -6.05
N LYS A 233 -22.48 18.26 -6.28
CA LYS A 233 -21.81 18.84 -7.46
C LYS A 233 -20.28 18.60 -7.46
N ASN A 234 -19.69 18.26 -6.33
CA ASN A 234 -18.25 18.00 -6.22
C ASN A 234 -17.92 16.55 -6.51
N LEU A 235 -18.81 15.61 -6.20
CA LEU A 235 -18.60 14.17 -6.42
C LEU A 235 -18.15 13.84 -7.86
N TYR A 236 -18.71 14.54 -8.85
CA TYR A 236 -18.33 14.36 -10.26
C TYR A 236 -16.91 14.88 -10.59
N LYS A 237 -16.42 15.85 -9.82
CA LYS A 237 -15.07 16.41 -10.01
C LYS A 237 -14.02 15.56 -9.29
N ASP A 238 -14.42 14.88 -8.23
CA ASP A 238 -13.56 14.08 -7.35
C ASP A 238 -13.36 12.65 -7.87
N LEU A 239 -14.23 12.18 -8.79
CA LEU A 239 -14.15 10.90 -9.49
C LEU A 239 -13.46 11.03 -10.86
#